data_4feb6a076cae146e1900ff0a70e1a756
#
_entry.id   4feb6a076cae146e1900ff0a70e1a756
#
_cell.length_a   1.000
_cell.length_b   1.000
_cell.length_c   1.000
_cell.angle_alpha   90.00
_cell.angle_beta   90.00
_cell.angle_gamma   90.00
#
_symmetry.space_group_name_H-M   'P 1'
#
loop_
_entity.id
_entity.type
_entity.pdbx_description
1 polymer ?
#
loop_
_entity_poly.entity_id
_entity_poly.type
_entity_poly.pdbx_seq_one_letter_code
_entity_poly.pdbx_strand_id
1 'polypeptide(L)'
;MQEQTYFVYILTNHSNRVLYTGVTNNLERRLYEHKNNLTPGFTSQYRCHKLVWYETTPCIEAAITREKQIKGGSRAKKIALIEQMNPQWCDLAASWMG
;
A
#
# COMPACT_ATOMS: atom_id res chain seq x y z
N MET A 1 6.39 25.14 10.42
CA MET A 1 6.67 23.76 10.81
C MET A 1 5.92 22.82 9.89
N GLN A 2 6.63 21.92 9.24
CA GLN A 2 5.98 20.97 8.33
C GLN A 2 5.41 19.79 9.11
N GLU A 3 4.15 19.51 8.86
CA GLU A 3 3.54 18.31 9.43
C GLU A 3 3.99 17.11 8.63
N GLN A 4 4.37 16.05 9.33
CA GLN A 4 4.66 14.77 8.70
C GLN A 4 3.37 14.04 8.43
N THR A 5 3.29 13.40 7.27
CA THR A 5 2.20 12.50 6.93
C THR A 5 2.78 11.14 6.63
N TYR A 6 2.21 10.13 7.25
CA TYR A 6 2.60 8.73 7.03
C TYR A 6 1.46 8.00 6.36
N PHE A 7 1.81 7.05 5.52
CA PHE A 7 0.85 6.27 4.73
C PHE A 7 1.01 4.81 5.08
N VAL A 8 -0.11 4.17 5.37
CA VAL A 8 -0.20 2.71 5.39
C VAL A 8 -0.88 2.33 4.09
N TYR A 9 -0.33 1.38 3.35
CA TYR A 9 -0.82 1.08 2.01
C TYR A 9 -0.82 -0.42 1.74
N ILE A 10 -1.64 -0.82 0.79
CA ILE A 10 -1.67 -2.20 0.30
C ILE A 10 -1.45 -2.16 -1.21
N LEU A 11 -0.47 -2.93 -1.66
CA LEU A 11 -0.18 -3.16 -3.08
C LEU A 11 -0.62 -4.56 -3.44
N THR A 12 -0.96 -4.75 -4.71
CA THR A 12 -1.26 -6.07 -5.26
C THR A 12 -0.67 -6.21 -6.65
N ASN A 13 -0.61 -7.45 -7.14
CA ASN A 13 -0.21 -7.71 -8.51
C ASN A 13 -1.44 -7.56 -9.44
N HIS A 14 -1.21 -7.65 -10.76
CA HIS A 14 -2.30 -7.42 -11.72
C HIS A 14 -3.46 -8.41 -11.58
N SER A 15 -3.20 -9.60 -11.06
CA SER A 15 -4.23 -10.63 -10.87
C SER A 15 -4.96 -10.54 -9.52
N ASN A 16 -4.56 -9.55 -8.66
CA ASN A 16 -5.14 -9.33 -7.34
C ASN A 16 -4.98 -10.50 -6.38
N ARG A 17 -3.98 -11.34 -6.60
CA ARG A 17 -3.77 -12.54 -5.79
C ARG A 17 -2.82 -12.32 -4.63
N VAL A 18 -1.84 -11.47 -4.80
CA VAL A 18 -0.79 -11.23 -3.81
C VAL A 18 -1.00 -9.85 -3.20
N LEU A 19 -1.03 -9.79 -1.88
CA LEU A 19 -1.20 -8.53 -1.14
C LEU A 19 0.06 -8.21 -0.36
N TYR A 20 0.51 -6.97 -0.43
CA TYR A 20 1.64 -6.46 0.32
C TYR A 20 1.21 -5.23 1.09
N THR A 21 1.45 -5.23 2.41
CA THR A 21 1.15 -4.08 3.27
C THR A 21 2.45 -3.40 3.68
N GLY A 22 2.49 -2.08 3.56
CA GLY A 22 3.67 -1.32 3.91
C GLY A 22 3.32 0.01 4.55
N VAL A 23 4.36 0.70 5.03
CA VAL A 23 4.25 2.04 5.59
C VAL A 23 5.35 2.90 5.01
N THR A 24 5.04 4.17 4.74
CA THR A 24 6.02 5.11 4.20
C THR A 24 5.63 6.54 4.55
N ASN A 25 6.60 7.45 4.51
CA ASN A 25 6.32 8.88 4.63
C ASN A 25 6.25 9.57 3.26
N ASN A 26 6.43 8.82 2.17
CA ASN A 26 6.35 9.36 0.81
C ASN A 26 5.81 8.29 -0.12
N LEU A 27 4.49 8.27 -0.28
CA LEU A 27 3.82 7.21 -1.04
C LEU A 27 4.18 7.25 -2.51
N GLU A 28 4.26 8.44 -3.12
CA GLU A 28 4.61 8.56 -4.54
C GLU A 28 5.98 7.97 -4.84
N ARG A 29 6.98 8.33 -4.01
CA ARG A 29 8.34 7.80 -4.19
C ARG A 29 8.37 6.29 -4.00
N ARG A 30 7.68 5.80 -2.98
CA ARG A 30 7.67 4.36 -2.69
C ARG A 30 7.02 3.58 -3.83
N LEU A 31 5.93 4.10 -4.40
CA LEU A 31 5.28 3.46 -5.54
C LEU A 31 6.19 3.45 -6.77
N TYR A 32 6.91 4.54 -7.00
CA TYR A 32 7.89 4.61 -8.08
C TYR A 32 8.96 3.52 -7.91
N GLU A 33 9.47 3.38 -6.68
CA GLU A 33 10.48 2.36 -6.38
C GLU A 33 9.96 0.95 -6.63
N HIS A 34 8.73 0.67 -6.22
CA HIS A 34 8.11 -0.64 -6.44
C HIS A 34 7.88 -0.91 -7.92
N LYS A 35 7.35 0.07 -8.66
CA LYS A 35 7.05 -0.09 -10.09
C LYS A 35 8.31 -0.33 -10.93
N ASN A 36 9.43 0.23 -10.50
CA ASN A 36 10.70 0.08 -11.20
C ASN A 36 11.59 -0.99 -10.59
N ASN A 37 11.07 -1.79 -9.66
CA ASN A 37 11.79 -2.87 -9.00
C ASN A 37 13.07 -2.41 -8.33
N LEU A 38 13.07 -1.18 -7.80
CA LEU A 38 14.23 -0.62 -7.11
C LEU A 38 14.34 -1.11 -5.68
N THR A 39 13.25 -1.68 -5.15
CA THR A 39 13.21 -2.26 -3.81
C THR A 39 13.24 -3.78 -3.98
N PRO A 40 14.34 -4.45 -3.58
CA PRO A 40 14.41 -5.90 -3.70
C PRO A 40 13.48 -6.58 -2.70
N GLY A 41 13.07 -7.81 -2.99
CA GLY A 41 12.30 -8.64 -2.08
C GLY A 41 10.92 -8.94 -2.60
N PHE A 42 9.95 -9.00 -1.68
CA PHE A 42 8.61 -9.51 -1.95
C PHE A 42 7.90 -8.79 -3.11
N THR A 43 7.86 -7.45 -3.07
CA THR A 43 7.12 -6.69 -4.09
C THR A 43 7.73 -6.84 -5.47
N SER A 44 9.07 -6.91 -5.56
CA SER A 44 9.77 -7.14 -6.82
C SER A 44 9.49 -8.54 -7.35
N GLN A 45 9.58 -9.54 -6.47
CA GLN A 45 9.39 -10.93 -6.84
C GLN A 45 7.97 -11.20 -7.35
N TYR A 46 6.96 -10.62 -6.70
CA TYR A 46 5.56 -10.88 -7.03
C TYR A 46 4.92 -9.77 -7.86
N ARG A 47 5.70 -8.76 -8.24
CA ARG A 47 5.26 -7.64 -9.08
C ARG A 47 4.03 -6.93 -8.52
N CYS A 48 4.10 -6.58 -7.25
CA CYS A 48 3.04 -5.84 -6.58
C CYS A 48 3.18 -4.35 -6.90
N HIS A 49 2.64 -3.93 -8.03
CA HIS A 49 2.80 -2.57 -8.55
C HIS A 49 1.51 -1.75 -8.50
N LYS A 50 0.40 -2.36 -8.14
CA LYS A 50 -0.91 -1.70 -8.15
C LYS A 50 -1.29 -1.29 -6.74
N LEU A 51 -1.57 0.00 -6.53
CA LEU A 51 -2.02 0.51 -5.25
C LEU A 51 -3.53 0.36 -5.14
N VAL A 52 -4.00 -0.45 -4.21
CA VAL A 52 -5.44 -0.71 -4.06
C VAL A 52 -6.05 -0.15 -2.80
N TRP A 53 -5.21 0.29 -1.83
CA TRP A 53 -5.71 0.86 -0.59
C TRP A 53 -4.61 1.68 0.08
N TYR A 54 -4.98 2.77 0.73
CA TYR A 54 -4.07 3.50 1.60
C TYR A 54 -4.84 4.30 2.64
N GLU A 55 -4.14 4.67 3.70
CA GLU A 55 -4.66 5.43 4.82
C GLU A 55 -3.54 6.35 5.30
N THR A 56 -3.88 7.54 5.80
CA THR A 56 -2.89 8.51 6.25
C THR A 56 -3.03 8.76 7.75
N THR A 57 -1.92 9.11 8.38
CA THR A 57 -1.89 9.52 9.78
C THR A 57 -0.69 10.44 9.99
N PRO A 58 -0.78 11.43 10.89
CA PRO A 58 0.37 12.27 11.23
C PRO A 58 1.34 11.61 12.21
N CYS A 59 1.02 10.44 12.75
CA CYS A 59 1.78 9.78 13.81
C CYS A 59 2.43 8.51 13.29
N ILE A 60 3.78 8.45 13.35
CA ILE A 60 4.51 7.27 12.85
C ILE A 60 4.17 6.01 13.65
N GLU A 61 4.00 6.13 14.97
CA GLU A 61 3.65 4.98 15.79
C GLU A 61 2.29 4.41 15.43
N ALA A 62 1.32 5.30 15.16
CA ALA A 62 -0.01 4.88 14.72
C ALA A 62 0.07 4.16 13.35
N ALA A 63 0.91 4.66 12.45
CA ALA A 63 1.09 4.04 11.14
C ALA A 63 1.67 2.64 11.26
N ILE A 64 2.72 2.48 12.08
CA ILE A 64 3.36 1.19 12.30
C ILE A 64 2.39 0.21 12.96
N THR A 65 1.64 0.67 13.95
CA THR A 65 0.64 -0.17 14.63
C THR A 65 -0.42 -0.63 13.64
N ARG A 66 -0.90 0.29 12.80
CA ARG A 66 -1.92 -0.04 11.79
C ARG A 66 -1.39 -1.05 10.78
N GLU A 67 -0.17 -0.87 10.31
CA GLU A 67 0.46 -1.81 9.39
C GLU A 67 0.52 -3.21 9.98
N LYS A 68 0.92 -3.31 11.25
CA LYS A 68 0.98 -4.62 11.93
C LYS A 68 -0.39 -5.25 12.10
N GLN A 69 -1.40 -4.45 12.42
CA GLN A 69 -2.77 -4.94 12.52
C GLN A 69 -3.25 -5.53 11.20
N ILE A 70 -3.00 -4.83 10.11
CA ILE A 70 -3.42 -5.28 8.78
C ILE A 70 -2.67 -6.55 8.40
N LYS A 71 -1.35 -6.57 8.59
CA LYS A 71 -0.53 -7.75 8.28
C LYS A 71 -0.95 -8.97 9.07
N GLY A 72 -1.32 -8.78 10.34
CA GLY A 72 -1.75 -9.86 11.21
C GLY A 72 -3.18 -10.33 10.97
N GLY A 73 -3.94 -9.61 10.17
CA GLY A 73 -5.31 -9.97 9.87
C GLY A 73 -5.41 -11.01 8.78
N SER A 74 -6.59 -11.61 8.65
CA SER A 74 -6.86 -12.59 7.61
C SER A 74 -6.89 -11.93 6.23
N ARG A 75 -6.76 -12.76 5.19
CA ARG A 75 -6.91 -12.27 3.82
C ARG A 75 -8.30 -11.67 3.60
N ALA A 76 -9.34 -12.30 4.16
CA ALA A 76 -10.71 -11.80 4.04
C ALA A 76 -10.85 -10.40 4.62
N LYS A 77 -10.20 -10.13 5.76
CA LYS A 77 -10.22 -8.80 6.38
C LYS A 77 -9.51 -7.77 5.52
N LYS A 78 -8.39 -8.14 4.90
CA LYS A 78 -7.66 -7.26 3.99
C LYS A 78 -8.52 -6.93 2.76
N ILE A 79 -9.17 -7.93 2.19
CA ILE A 79 -10.05 -7.75 1.04
C ILE A 79 -11.22 -6.81 1.40
N ALA A 80 -11.84 -7.02 2.56
CA ALA A 80 -12.93 -6.16 3.01
C ALA A 80 -12.47 -4.71 3.15
N LEU A 81 -11.28 -4.50 3.70
CA LEU A 81 -10.69 -3.17 3.86
C LEU A 81 -10.47 -2.50 2.51
N ILE A 82 -9.91 -3.23 1.55
CA ILE A 82 -9.68 -2.73 0.20
C ILE A 82 -11.01 -2.35 -0.45
N GLU A 83 -12.00 -3.22 -0.38
CA GLU A 83 -13.26 -3.05 -1.10
C GLU A 83 -14.15 -1.95 -0.50
N GLN A 84 -13.94 -1.58 0.75
CA GLN A 84 -14.58 -0.42 1.35
C GLN A 84 -14.20 0.87 0.63
N MET A 85 -12.93 0.98 0.22
CA MET A 85 -12.40 2.16 -0.44
C MET A 85 -12.41 2.02 -1.95
N ASN A 86 -12.18 0.81 -2.45
CA ASN A 86 -11.86 0.56 -3.85
C ASN A 86 -12.50 -0.76 -4.30
N PRO A 87 -13.84 -0.79 -4.45
CA PRO A 87 -14.53 -2.04 -4.78
C PRO A 87 -14.13 -2.64 -6.11
N GLN A 88 -13.61 -1.84 -7.03
CA GLN A 88 -13.19 -2.29 -8.35
C GLN A 88 -11.72 -2.71 -8.41
N TRP A 89 -10.98 -2.56 -7.33
CA TRP A 89 -9.55 -2.86 -7.28
C TRP A 89 -8.75 -2.12 -8.34
N CYS A 90 -9.12 -0.87 -8.58
CA CYS A 90 -8.39 -0.02 -9.51
C CYS A 90 -7.04 0.39 -8.92
N ASP A 91 -6.07 0.68 -9.80
CA ASP A 91 -4.81 1.26 -9.33
C ASP A 91 -5.07 2.73 -8.96
N LEU A 92 -5.12 3.00 -7.66
CA LEU A 92 -5.43 4.33 -7.14
C LEU A 92 -4.37 5.37 -7.50
N ALA A 93 -3.18 4.92 -7.88
CA ALA A 93 -2.07 5.80 -8.21
C ALA A 93 -1.92 6.00 -9.72
N ALA A 94 -2.78 5.43 -10.54
CA ALA A 94 -2.64 5.50 -12.00
C ALA A 94 -2.59 6.94 -12.50
N SER A 95 -3.40 7.82 -11.92
CA SER A 95 -3.45 9.23 -12.32
C SER A 95 -2.28 10.04 -11.77
N TRP A 96 -1.60 9.55 -10.75
CA TRP A 96 -0.47 10.26 -10.13
C TRP A 96 0.83 10.07 -10.91
N MET A 97 0.97 8.90 -11.50
CA MET A 97 2.23 8.46 -12.10
C MET A 97 2.29 8.71 -13.61
N GLY A 98 1.23 9.27 -14.09
CA GLY A 98 1.00 9.73 -15.45
C GLY A 98 1.84 9.24 -16.58
#